data_985e7a12e28d7f5c419134ad0d1e72ce
#
_entry.id   985e7a12e28d7f5c419134ad0d1e72ce
#
_cell.length_a   1.000
_cell.length_b   1.000
_cell.length_c   1.000
_cell.angle_alpha   90.00
_cell.angle_beta   90.00
_cell.angle_gamma   90.00
#
_symmetry.space_group_name_H-M   'P 1'
#
loop_
_entity.id
_entity.type
_entity.pdbx_description
1 polymer ?
#
loop_
_entity_poly.entity_id
_entity_poly.type
_entity_poly.pdbx_seq_one_letter_code
_entity_poly.pdbx_strand_id
1 'polypeptide(L)'
;MPPLRLTSVLHTALPDLSENGRALLSVLGCFNGHPPCSHELAQWLGFHDRYQLARALRREGLPPLEVIGGWARTLYWMSEAEGSGKSLRELAEREKVDPAIAYRLVRRVTGRRWSEVRREGLALTMLRFRDRCAKAAPRPTANLGTPPFLLAAGDPIPRPPAATTRPIRSTWRGAETRARTTLARPGHRVVQGISERVAVDGAPFDVAFAASGEALVTRPHAAAVDVLQLNPFGVSHTIRVGPTPTRVIPTARNGKNGHVAYVTTQFVEAVRIIDTERRQMVGSIPVPGHPLSAAMSPDGHTLFVTTNQDRLVAISTAQRTVVGSTAIPLTSPQLTIHPSGRWLLVPCWRAGVIVEVDASTLAITRRFDVGGVVQDVVVAADGQSLYAANEAGWLDVIHLPSGRRTAKLEFGTGALGLATSADQAHLFVGLLEAGRVLILQRQGLIERAVIPTGGRPRLIAPHPAGDGVLVANEAGWVDLLR
;
A
#
# COMPACT_ATOMS: atom_id res chain seq x y z
N MET A 1 -19.12 7.97 21.57
CA MET A 1 -17.81 8.24 20.95
C MET A 1 -17.49 7.07 20.03
N PRO A 2 -16.96 7.25 18.82
CA PRO A 2 -16.46 6.12 18.04
C PRO A 2 -15.35 5.42 18.86
N PRO A 3 -15.26 4.07 18.81
CA PRO A 3 -14.24 3.35 19.56
C PRO A 3 -12.84 3.84 19.11
N LEU A 4 -11.98 4.10 20.09
CA LEU A 4 -10.58 4.46 19.81
C LEU A 4 -9.94 3.32 19.01
N ARG A 5 -9.33 3.64 17.88
CA ARG A 5 -8.64 2.62 17.10
C ARG A 5 -7.47 2.07 17.92
N LEU A 6 -7.27 0.76 17.88
CA LEU A 6 -6.21 0.08 18.64
C LEU A 6 -4.83 0.71 18.41
N THR A 7 -4.53 1.15 17.20
CA THR A 7 -3.28 1.84 16.89
C THR A 7 -3.06 3.08 17.76
N SER A 8 -4.09 3.94 17.89
CA SER A 8 -4.01 5.13 18.75
C SER A 8 -3.82 4.75 20.21
N VAL A 9 -4.51 3.70 20.68
CA VAL A 9 -4.37 3.18 22.04
C VAL A 9 -2.93 2.72 22.31
N LEU A 10 -2.34 1.96 21.39
CA LEU A 10 -0.97 1.45 21.52
C LEU A 10 0.08 2.57 21.50
N HIS A 11 -0.05 3.54 20.59
CA HIS A 11 0.87 4.68 20.50
C HIS A 11 0.77 5.60 21.72
N THR A 12 -0.45 5.81 22.25
CA THR A 12 -0.65 6.58 23.49
C THR A 12 -0.02 5.88 24.70
N ALA A 13 -0.06 4.54 24.71
CA ALA A 13 0.55 3.77 25.80
C ALA A 13 2.09 3.81 25.79
N LEU A 14 2.71 3.89 24.61
CA LEU A 14 4.16 3.84 24.40
C LEU A 14 4.62 4.95 23.44
N PRO A 15 4.64 6.22 23.88
CA PRO A 15 4.94 7.37 23.02
C PRO A 15 6.42 7.48 22.61
N ASP A 16 7.35 6.96 23.44
CA ASP A 16 8.79 7.18 23.32
C ASP A 16 9.53 6.10 22.51
N LEU A 17 8.81 5.33 21.71
CA LEU A 17 9.41 4.31 20.86
C LEU A 17 10.11 4.93 19.64
N SER A 18 11.15 4.24 19.17
CA SER A 18 11.75 4.54 17.86
C SER A 18 10.74 4.38 16.72
N GLU A 19 11.13 4.79 15.52
CA GLU A 19 10.33 4.62 14.32
C GLU A 19 9.94 3.15 14.08
N ASN A 20 10.88 2.23 14.26
CA ASN A 20 10.62 0.77 14.12
C ASN A 20 9.67 0.24 15.18
N GLY A 21 9.80 0.71 16.42
CA GLY A 21 8.88 0.36 17.51
C GLY A 21 7.46 0.86 17.24
N ARG A 22 7.32 2.11 16.77
CA ARG A 22 6.01 2.66 16.36
C ARG A 22 5.42 1.90 15.17
N ALA A 23 6.22 1.56 14.16
CA ALA A 23 5.78 0.75 13.02
C ALA A 23 5.24 -0.62 13.47
N LEU A 24 5.92 -1.28 14.40
CA LEU A 24 5.44 -2.54 14.98
C LEU A 24 4.07 -2.37 15.65
N LEU A 25 3.90 -1.35 16.51
CA LEU A 25 2.62 -1.10 17.17
C LEU A 25 1.52 -0.79 16.15
N SER A 26 1.86 -0.10 15.08
CA SER A 26 0.95 0.20 13.97
C SER A 26 0.48 -1.06 13.26
N VAL A 27 1.38 -1.99 12.96
CA VAL A 27 1.01 -3.30 12.40
C VAL A 27 0.09 -4.05 13.35
N LEU A 28 0.44 -4.15 14.63
CA LEU A 28 -0.42 -4.80 15.64
C LEU A 28 -1.79 -4.15 15.74
N GLY A 29 -1.85 -2.82 15.65
CA GLY A 29 -3.10 -2.05 15.65
C GLY A 29 -3.98 -2.33 14.43
N CYS A 30 -3.39 -2.39 13.23
CA CYS A 30 -4.10 -2.68 11.98
C CYS A 30 -4.69 -4.10 11.95
N PHE A 31 -4.07 -5.05 12.63
CA PHE A 31 -4.53 -6.44 12.72
C PHE A 31 -5.25 -6.78 14.03
N ASN A 32 -5.74 -5.78 14.76
CA ASN A 32 -6.46 -5.95 16.02
C ASN A 32 -5.70 -6.83 17.04
N GLY A 33 -4.37 -6.71 17.07
CA GLY A 33 -3.50 -7.52 17.91
C GLY A 33 -3.26 -8.95 17.40
N HIS A 34 -3.67 -9.26 16.16
CA HIS A 34 -3.37 -10.52 15.47
C HIS A 34 -2.26 -10.28 14.44
N PRO A 35 -0.98 -10.26 14.82
CA PRO A 35 0.07 -10.04 13.84
C PRO A 35 0.07 -11.20 12.83
N PRO A 36 0.51 -10.95 11.60
CA PRO A 36 0.88 -12.01 10.69
C PRO A 36 1.98 -12.90 11.32
N CYS A 37 2.35 -13.98 10.68
CA CYS A 37 3.40 -14.81 11.24
C CYS A 37 4.69 -13.98 11.46
N SER A 38 5.53 -14.41 12.42
CA SER A 38 6.72 -13.61 12.80
C SER A 38 7.72 -13.41 11.65
N HIS A 39 7.69 -14.27 10.63
CA HIS A 39 8.50 -14.11 9.42
C HIS A 39 7.96 -12.98 8.52
N GLU A 40 6.68 -12.99 8.20
CA GLU A 40 6.02 -11.92 7.42
C GLU A 40 6.11 -10.57 8.12
N LEU A 41 5.88 -10.54 9.44
CA LEU A 41 6.02 -9.31 10.21
C LEU A 41 7.46 -8.78 10.18
N ALA A 42 8.47 -9.64 10.23
CA ALA A 42 9.87 -9.25 10.10
C ALA A 42 10.11 -8.61 8.73
N GLN A 43 9.64 -9.23 7.66
CA GLN A 43 9.75 -8.70 6.29
C GLN A 43 9.06 -7.32 6.17
N TRP A 44 7.83 -7.18 6.64
CA TRP A 44 7.08 -5.92 6.59
C TRP A 44 7.78 -4.76 7.32
N LEU A 45 8.50 -5.08 8.37
CA LEU A 45 9.30 -4.12 9.12
C LEU A 45 10.73 -3.95 8.58
N GLY A 46 11.06 -4.58 7.44
CA GLY A 46 12.36 -4.48 6.79
C GLY A 46 13.47 -5.29 7.47
N PHE A 47 13.12 -6.30 8.28
CA PHE A 47 14.06 -7.24 8.86
C PHE A 47 14.20 -8.48 7.99
N HIS A 48 15.42 -8.99 7.87
CA HIS A 48 15.70 -10.19 7.08
C HIS A 48 15.03 -11.45 7.65
N ASP A 49 14.94 -11.56 8.97
CA ASP A 49 14.38 -12.72 9.64
C ASP A 49 13.74 -12.39 11.01
N ARG A 50 13.05 -13.39 11.57
CA ARG A 50 12.42 -13.29 12.89
C ARG A 50 13.40 -13.04 14.04
N TYR A 51 14.65 -13.41 13.89
CA TYR A 51 15.67 -13.24 14.95
C TYR A 51 16.16 -11.79 14.98
N GLN A 52 16.27 -11.15 13.82
CA GLN A 52 16.55 -9.71 13.75
C GLN A 52 15.40 -8.91 14.34
N LEU A 53 14.15 -9.26 14.03
CA LEU A 53 12.97 -8.67 14.66
C LEU A 53 13.03 -8.84 16.19
N ALA A 54 13.27 -10.04 16.69
CA ALA A 54 13.36 -10.29 18.14
C ALA A 54 14.51 -9.51 18.82
N ARG A 55 15.62 -9.27 18.13
CA ARG A 55 16.71 -8.41 18.61
C ARG A 55 16.30 -6.94 18.63
N ALA A 56 15.59 -6.49 17.59
CA ALA A 56 15.05 -5.12 17.51
C ALA A 56 14.07 -4.85 18.66
N LEU A 57 13.11 -5.76 18.91
CA LEU A 57 12.18 -5.66 20.04
C LEU A 57 12.91 -5.50 21.39
N ARG A 58 13.94 -6.29 21.62
CA ARG A 58 14.75 -6.20 22.86
C ARG A 58 15.50 -4.87 22.98
N ARG A 59 16.01 -4.31 21.87
CA ARG A 59 16.66 -2.99 21.86
C ARG A 59 15.69 -1.85 22.17
N GLU A 60 14.45 -1.98 21.71
CA GLU A 60 13.36 -1.05 22.01
C GLU A 60 12.81 -1.21 23.43
N GLY A 61 13.31 -2.16 24.21
CA GLY A 61 12.75 -2.47 25.52
C GLY A 61 11.37 -3.11 25.47
N LEU A 62 10.98 -3.66 24.33
CA LEU A 62 9.69 -4.31 24.14
C LEU A 62 9.78 -5.81 24.52
N PRO A 63 8.70 -6.36 25.12
CA PRO A 63 8.62 -7.78 25.38
C PRO A 63 8.57 -8.60 24.07
N PRO A 64 8.71 -9.95 24.14
CA PRO A 64 8.56 -10.81 22.99
C PRO A 64 7.23 -10.57 22.24
N LEU A 65 7.23 -10.75 20.91
CA LEU A 65 6.09 -10.49 20.04
C LEU A 65 4.78 -11.14 20.53
N GLU A 66 4.83 -12.37 21.02
CA GLU A 66 3.65 -13.07 21.56
C GLU A 66 3.03 -12.35 22.76
N VAL A 67 3.87 -11.74 23.59
CA VAL A 67 3.42 -10.98 24.77
C VAL A 67 2.79 -9.66 24.32
N ILE A 68 3.46 -8.93 23.43
CA ILE A 68 2.93 -7.67 22.90
C ILE A 68 1.62 -7.90 22.14
N GLY A 69 1.57 -8.92 21.28
CA GLY A 69 0.34 -9.28 20.54
C GLY A 69 -0.81 -9.65 21.49
N GLY A 70 -0.52 -10.40 22.56
CA GLY A 70 -1.51 -10.71 23.59
C GLY A 70 -2.05 -9.47 24.30
N TRP A 71 -1.20 -8.49 24.61
CA TRP A 71 -1.60 -7.22 25.18
C TRP A 71 -2.40 -6.37 24.19
N ALA A 72 -1.94 -6.29 22.94
CA ALA A 72 -2.63 -5.56 21.89
C ALA A 72 -4.06 -6.08 21.70
N ARG A 73 -4.25 -7.41 21.65
CA ARG A 73 -5.60 -8.02 21.61
C ARG A 73 -6.44 -7.69 22.84
N THR A 74 -5.86 -7.75 24.03
CA THR A 74 -6.57 -7.42 25.26
C THR A 74 -7.04 -5.96 25.24
N LEU A 75 -6.18 -5.03 24.82
CA LEU A 75 -6.50 -3.61 24.67
C LEU A 75 -7.57 -3.38 23.60
N TYR A 76 -7.50 -4.10 22.47
CA TYR A 76 -8.54 -4.07 21.44
C TYR A 76 -9.90 -4.49 22.00
N TRP A 77 -9.98 -5.65 22.65
CA TRP A 77 -11.24 -6.12 23.25
C TRP A 77 -11.76 -5.17 24.35
N MET A 78 -10.86 -4.55 25.10
CA MET A 78 -11.27 -3.53 26.11
C MET A 78 -11.87 -2.30 25.45
N SER A 79 -11.20 -1.76 24.41
CA SER A 79 -11.71 -0.61 23.65
C SER A 79 -13.07 -0.89 23.01
N GLU A 80 -13.24 -2.08 22.43
CA GLU A 80 -14.50 -2.51 21.83
C GLU A 80 -15.60 -2.73 22.90
N ALA A 81 -15.25 -3.31 24.03
CA ALA A 81 -16.21 -3.54 25.14
C ALA A 81 -16.71 -2.24 25.77
N GLU A 82 -15.83 -1.23 25.93
CA GLU A 82 -16.22 0.09 26.43
C GLU A 82 -17.10 0.84 25.41
N GLY A 83 -16.75 0.76 24.11
CA GLY A 83 -17.51 1.45 23.06
C GLY A 83 -18.86 0.82 22.72
N SER A 84 -18.99 -0.52 22.83
CA SER A 84 -20.18 -1.26 22.39
C SER A 84 -20.99 -1.90 23.51
N GLY A 85 -20.46 -1.95 24.73
CA GLY A 85 -21.06 -2.68 25.86
C GLY A 85 -20.96 -4.22 25.77
N LYS A 86 -20.41 -4.78 24.70
CA LYS A 86 -20.33 -6.23 24.45
C LYS A 86 -19.46 -6.97 25.45
N SER A 87 -19.79 -8.24 25.67
CA SER A 87 -18.98 -9.15 26.48
C SER A 87 -17.77 -9.66 25.70
N LEU A 88 -16.73 -10.14 26.39
CA LEU A 88 -15.57 -10.77 25.73
C LEU A 88 -15.98 -11.98 24.88
N ARG A 89 -17.01 -12.70 25.29
CA ARG A 89 -17.55 -13.83 24.53
C ARG A 89 -18.04 -13.39 23.15
N GLU A 90 -18.90 -12.37 23.10
CA GLU A 90 -19.46 -11.83 21.86
C GLU A 90 -18.36 -11.24 20.96
N LEU A 91 -17.36 -10.58 21.55
CA LEU A 91 -16.22 -10.03 20.80
C LEU A 91 -15.35 -11.15 20.19
N ALA A 92 -15.08 -12.20 20.97
CA ALA A 92 -14.31 -13.36 20.50
C ALA A 92 -15.05 -14.12 19.39
N GLU A 93 -16.34 -14.37 19.57
CA GLU A 93 -17.19 -15.04 18.56
C GLU A 93 -17.24 -14.25 17.24
N ARG A 94 -17.32 -12.90 17.30
CA ARG A 94 -17.23 -12.02 16.11
C ARG A 94 -15.92 -12.20 15.36
N GLU A 95 -14.82 -12.42 16.07
CA GLU A 95 -13.49 -12.66 15.49
C GLU A 95 -13.22 -14.12 15.16
N LYS A 96 -14.21 -14.99 15.29
CA LYS A 96 -14.06 -16.45 15.09
C LYS A 96 -12.99 -17.07 16.01
N VAL A 97 -12.84 -16.54 17.21
CA VAL A 97 -11.95 -17.03 18.27
C VAL A 97 -12.79 -17.75 19.32
N ASP A 98 -12.31 -18.93 19.75
CA ASP A 98 -12.95 -19.62 20.87
C ASP A 98 -12.91 -18.72 22.13
N PRO A 99 -14.06 -18.41 22.74
CA PRO A 99 -14.14 -17.58 23.94
C PRO A 99 -13.23 -18.08 25.08
N ALA A 100 -13.06 -19.40 25.26
CA ALA A 100 -12.18 -19.93 26.28
C ALA A 100 -10.70 -19.56 26.04
N ILE A 101 -10.29 -19.47 24.77
CA ILE A 101 -8.96 -18.98 24.40
C ILE A 101 -8.83 -17.50 24.73
N ALA A 102 -9.84 -16.69 24.43
CA ALA A 102 -9.83 -15.26 24.74
C ALA A 102 -9.70 -15.01 26.25
N TYR A 103 -10.49 -15.67 27.08
CA TYR A 103 -10.41 -15.54 28.53
C TYR A 103 -9.05 -16.00 29.08
N ARG A 104 -8.50 -17.09 28.56
CA ARG A 104 -7.16 -17.58 28.94
C ARG A 104 -6.06 -16.60 28.54
N LEU A 105 -6.17 -15.97 27.34
CA LEU A 105 -5.21 -14.99 26.89
C LEU A 105 -5.20 -13.76 27.80
N VAL A 106 -6.36 -13.18 28.09
CA VAL A 106 -6.47 -12.03 29.00
C VAL A 106 -5.84 -12.36 30.35
N ARG A 107 -6.18 -13.53 30.95
CA ARG A 107 -5.61 -13.94 32.23
C ARG A 107 -4.08 -14.14 32.15
N ARG A 108 -3.57 -14.71 31.06
CA ARG A 108 -2.13 -14.94 30.84
C ARG A 108 -1.34 -13.63 30.77
N VAL A 109 -1.86 -12.60 30.05
CA VAL A 109 -1.10 -11.36 29.83
C VAL A 109 -1.29 -10.35 30.96
N THR A 110 -2.49 -10.26 31.55
CA THR A 110 -2.80 -9.29 32.61
C THR A 110 -2.64 -9.84 34.03
N GLY A 111 -2.59 -11.16 34.18
CA GLY A 111 -2.64 -11.86 35.49
C GLY A 111 -4.02 -11.84 36.14
N ARG A 112 -5.07 -11.32 35.48
CA ARG A 112 -6.41 -11.07 36.04
C ARG A 112 -7.52 -11.69 35.20
N ARG A 113 -8.70 -11.83 35.82
CA ARG A 113 -9.92 -12.25 35.11
C ARG A 113 -10.47 -11.10 34.29
N TRP A 114 -11.15 -11.38 33.18
CA TRP A 114 -11.77 -10.36 32.35
C TRP A 114 -12.68 -9.40 33.09
N SER A 115 -13.49 -9.91 34.03
CA SER A 115 -14.39 -9.09 34.87
C SER A 115 -13.65 -8.04 35.70
N GLU A 116 -12.44 -8.36 36.16
CA GLU A 116 -11.58 -7.44 36.91
C GLU A 116 -10.98 -6.39 35.96
N VAL A 117 -10.43 -6.84 34.80
CA VAL A 117 -9.87 -5.96 33.77
C VAL A 117 -10.92 -4.98 33.27
N ARG A 118 -12.14 -5.47 32.97
CA ARG A 118 -13.27 -4.63 32.52
C ARG A 118 -13.70 -3.58 33.57
N ARG A 119 -13.69 -3.93 34.86
CA ARG A 119 -13.99 -2.98 35.94
C ARG A 119 -12.91 -1.89 36.04
N GLU A 120 -11.67 -2.23 35.79
CA GLU A 120 -10.55 -1.30 35.84
C GLU A 120 -10.54 -0.33 34.66
N GLY A 121 -11.09 -0.73 33.51
CA GLY A 121 -11.19 0.08 32.30
C GLY A 121 -9.92 0.12 31.45
N LEU A 122 -10.07 0.70 30.25
CA LEU A 122 -9.02 0.77 29.24
C LEU A 122 -7.80 1.55 29.73
N ALA A 123 -8.00 2.69 30.39
CA ALA A 123 -6.91 3.57 30.83
C ALA A 123 -5.94 2.84 31.78
N LEU A 124 -6.46 2.12 32.78
CA LEU A 124 -5.61 1.36 33.71
C LEU A 124 -4.95 0.14 33.02
N THR A 125 -5.65 -0.48 32.07
CA THR A 125 -5.09 -1.58 31.27
C THR A 125 -3.93 -1.09 30.41
N MET A 126 -4.02 0.12 29.81
CA MET A 126 -2.92 0.77 29.07
C MET A 126 -1.71 1.06 29.97
N LEU A 127 -1.94 1.57 31.18
CA LEU A 127 -0.87 1.81 32.15
C LEU A 127 -0.13 0.52 32.49
N ARG A 128 -0.82 -0.58 32.70
CA ARG A 128 -0.20 -1.90 32.96
C ARG A 128 0.59 -2.42 31.75
N PHE A 129 0.06 -2.21 30.56
CA PHE A 129 0.81 -2.55 29.35
C PHE A 129 2.12 -1.76 29.28
N ARG A 130 2.06 -0.44 29.51
CA ARG A 130 3.25 0.41 29.58
C ARG A 130 4.25 -0.06 30.65
N ASP A 131 3.79 -0.36 31.85
CA ASP A 131 4.64 -0.85 32.94
C ASP A 131 5.27 -2.22 32.60
N ARG A 132 4.56 -3.06 31.87
CA ARG A 132 5.08 -4.34 31.38
C ARG A 132 6.18 -4.16 30.37
N CYS A 133 6.04 -3.17 29.46
CA CYS A 133 7.07 -2.79 28.50
C CYS A 133 8.28 -2.16 29.21
N ALA A 134 8.05 -1.24 30.14
CA ALA A 134 9.14 -0.61 30.91
C ALA A 134 10.01 -1.62 31.70
N LYS A 135 9.41 -2.69 32.22
CA LYS A 135 10.13 -3.78 32.89
C LYS A 135 10.96 -4.67 31.95
N ALA A 136 10.64 -4.66 30.66
CA ALA A 136 11.37 -5.40 29.64
C ALA A 136 12.54 -4.61 29.05
N ALA A 137 12.60 -3.29 29.29
CA ALA A 137 13.66 -2.42 28.82
C ALA A 137 15.00 -2.82 29.47
N PRO A 138 16.11 -2.93 28.70
CA PRO A 138 17.43 -3.08 29.26
C PRO A 138 17.74 -1.85 30.13
N ARG A 139 18.32 -2.04 31.33
CA ARG A 139 18.81 -0.94 32.16
C ARG A 139 19.78 -0.12 31.32
N PRO A 140 19.72 1.22 31.34
CA PRO A 140 20.61 2.06 30.57
C PRO A 140 22.06 1.79 31.02
N THR A 141 22.84 1.13 30.20
CA THR A 141 24.28 1.16 30.27
C THR A 141 24.71 2.49 29.70
N ALA A 142 25.33 3.33 30.53
CA ALA A 142 25.88 4.60 30.13
C ALA A 142 26.82 4.43 28.92
N ASN A 143 26.68 5.31 27.95
CA ASN A 143 27.55 5.52 26.80
C ASN A 143 27.76 4.33 25.84
N LEU A 144 26.98 4.28 24.79
CA LEU A 144 27.45 3.79 23.49
C LEU A 144 26.81 4.62 22.37
N GLY A 145 27.70 5.22 21.59
CA GLY A 145 27.37 6.11 20.50
C GLY A 145 26.42 5.49 19.44
N THR A 146 25.89 6.36 18.61
CA THR A 146 25.04 6.11 17.46
C THR A 146 25.35 4.78 16.77
N PRO A 147 24.40 3.83 16.68
CA PRO A 147 24.67 2.59 15.95
C PRO A 147 24.65 2.83 14.44
N PRO A 148 25.68 2.43 13.71
CA PRO A 148 25.65 2.44 12.27
C PRO A 148 24.80 1.26 11.79
N PHE A 149 23.72 1.51 11.06
CA PHE A 149 23.10 0.52 10.19
C PHE A 149 23.95 0.35 8.93
N LEU A 150 25.08 -0.33 9.10
CA LEU A 150 25.89 -0.89 8.02
C LEU A 150 25.94 -2.39 8.22
N LEU A 151 25.21 -3.14 7.41
CA LEU A 151 25.49 -4.55 7.20
C LEU A 151 26.02 -4.73 5.79
N ALA A 152 27.24 -5.27 5.78
CA ALA A 152 28.02 -5.62 4.61
C ALA A 152 27.25 -6.61 3.70
N ALA A 153 27.44 -6.43 2.40
CA ALA A 153 27.10 -7.39 1.37
C ALA A 153 27.98 -8.65 1.52
N GLY A 154 27.38 -9.82 1.30
CA GLY A 154 28.12 -11.05 1.02
C GLY A 154 27.53 -12.27 1.67
N ASP A 155 26.70 -13.00 0.96
CA ASP A 155 26.79 -14.42 0.69
C ASP A 155 25.54 -14.91 -0.08
N PRO A 156 25.67 -15.83 -1.04
CA PRO A 156 24.59 -16.19 -1.96
C PRO A 156 23.57 -17.13 -1.30
N ILE A 157 22.28 -16.81 -1.55
CA ILE A 157 21.12 -17.54 -1.04
C ILE A 157 20.88 -18.81 -1.88
N PRO A 158 20.61 -19.98 -1.27
CA PRO A 158 20.21 -21.18 -1.99
C PRO A 158 18.79 -21.04 -2.57
N ARG A 159 18.61 -21.50 -3.82
CA ARG A 159 17.32 -21.49 -4.54
C ARG A 159 16.30 -22.41 -3.89
N PRO A 160 15.04 -22.00 -3.74
CA PRO A 160 13.96 -22.90 -3.36
C PRO A 160 13.55 -23.82 -4.53
N PRO A 161 13.02 -25.03 -4.25
CA PRO A 161 12.64 -25.99 -5.28
C PRO A 161 11.40 -25.54 -6.05
N ALA A 162 11.36 -25.88 -7.33
CA ALA A 162 10.28 -25.55 -8.26
C ALA A 162 8.94 -26.16 -7.83
N ALA A 163 7.93 -25.33 -7.72
CA ALA A 163 6.54 -25.77 -7.49
C ALA A 163 5.93 -26.26 -8.80
N THR A 164 5.48 -27.51 -8.81
CA THR A 164 4.72 -28.12 -9.91
C THR A 164 3.29 -27.61 -9.90
N THR A 165 2.95 -26.73 -10.82
CA THR A 165 1.57 -26.29 -11.04
C THR A 165 0.88 -27.15 -12.09
N ARG A 166 -0.22 -27.80 -11.71
CA ARG A 166 -1.17 -28.41 -12.66
C ARG A 166 -1.94 -27.32 -13.41
N PRO A 167 -2.16 -27.45 -14.73
CA PRO A 167 -2.88 -26.44 -15.48
C PRO A 167 -4.38 -26.51 -15.19
N ILE A 168 -4.96 -25.38 -14.79
CA ILE A 168 -6.41 -25.18 -14.70
C ILE A 168 -6.92 -24.89 -16.12
N ARG A 169 -7.81 -25.73 -16.63
CA ARG A 169 -8.48 -25.50 -17.91
C ARG A 169 -9.46 -24.34 -17.79
N SER A 170 -9.21 -23.28 -18.54
CA SER A 170 -10.14 -22.16 -18.68
C SER A 170 -11.21 -22.52 -19.72
N THR A 171 -12.48 -22.54 -19.31
CA THR A 171 -13.63 -22.57 -20.22
C THR A 171 -14.00 -21.13 -20.60
N TRP A 172 -13.24 -20.54 -21.50
CA TRP A 172 -13.64 -19.30 -22.17
C TRP A 172 -14.14 -19.64 -23.57
N ARG A 173 -15.42 -19.48 -23.82
CA ARG A 173 -15.97 -19.42 -25.17
C ARG A 173 -16.13 -17.97 -25.55
N GLY A 174 -15.15 -17.42 -26.30
CA GLY A 174 -15.26 -16.14 -26.95
C GLY A 174 -16.24 -16.23 -28.14
N ALA A 175 -17.15 -15.27 -28.19
CA ALA A 175 -17.97 -15.07 -29.39
C ALA A 175 -17.07 -14.47 -30.48
N GLU A 176 -16.87 -15.22 -31.57
CA GLU A 176 -16.20 -14.73 -32.77
C GLU A 176 -17.05 -13.66 -33.46
N THR A 177 -16.65 -12.40 -33.33
CA THR A 177 -17.14 -11.36 -34.21
C THR A 177 -15.99 -10.92 -35.12
N ARG A 178 -16.08 -11.29 -36.40
CA ARG A 178 -15.17 -10.85 -37.46
C ARG A 178 -15.22 -9.33 -37.58
N ALA A 179 -14.18 -8.63 -37.13
CA ALA A 179 -13.98 -7.22 -37.38
C ALA A 179 -13.09 -7.00 -38.59
N ARG A 180 -13.56 -6.18 -39.53
CA ARG A 180 -12.82 -5.72 -40.70
C ARG A 180 -11.60 -4.90 -40.28
N THR A 181 -10.47 -5.24 -40.84
CA THR A 181 -9.19 -4.56 -40.71
C THR A 181 -9.29 -3.13 -41.22
N THR A 182 -9.22 -2.14 -40.34
CA THR A 182 -8.95 -0.74 -40.72
C THR A 182 -7.47 -0.45 -40.45
N LEU A 183 -6.79 0.03 -41.46
CA LEU A 183 -5.36 0.32 -41.51
C LEU A 183 -4.89 1.18 -40.30
N ALA A 184 -3.95 0.65 -39.55
CA ALA A 184 -3.29 1.35 -38.45
C ALA A 184 -2.42 2.48 -38.98
N ARG A 185 -2.47 3.65 -38.34
CA ARG A 185 -1.52 4.75 -38.56
C ARG A 185 -0.11 4.32 -38.12
N PRO A 186 0.96 4.67 -38.84
CA PRO A 186 2.32 4.28 -38.46
C PRO A 186 2.74 5.04 -37.20
N GLY A 187 3.12 4.31 -36.15
CA GLY A 187 3.77 4.88 -34.97
C GLY A 187 3.55 4.20 -33.62
N HIS A 188 2.53 3.35 -33.46
CA HIS A 188 2.26 2.76 -32.14
C HIS A 188 2.58 1.28 -32.13
N ARG A 189 3.68 0.91 -31.43
CA ARG A 189 3.98 -0.50 -31.13
C ARG A 189 2.94 -1.00 -30.13
N VAL A 190 2.15 -1.97 -30.54
CA VAL A 190 1.31 -2.74 -29.60
C VAL A 190 2.25 -3.57 -28.74
N VAL A 191 2.12 -3.47 -27.43
CA VAL A 191 2.86 -4.31 -26.49
C VAL A 191 2.53 -5.78 -26.77
N GLN A 192 3.57 -6.58 -27.09
CA GLN A 192 3.39 -7.96 -27.55
C GLN A 192 3.74 -9.01 -26.49
N GLY A 193 4.52 -8.65 -25.48
CA GLY A 193 4.96 -9.57 -24.45
C GLY A 193 5.94 -8.99 -23.45
N ILE A 194 6.47 -9.88 -22.60
CA ILE A 194 7.57 -9.54 -21.70
C ILE A 194 8.86 -9.52 -22.54
N SER A 195 9.48 -8.34 -22.63
CA SER A 195 10.78 -8.22 -23.31
C SER A 195 11.93 -8.55 -22.36
N GLU A 196 11.83 -8.11 -21.13
CA GLU A 196 12.85 -8.30 -20.11
C GLU A 196 12.21 -8.43 -18.71
N ARG A 197 12.93 -9.11 -17.81
CA ARG A 197 12.55 -9.28 -16.40
C ARG A 197 13.75 -9.08 -15.51
N VAL A 198 13.60 -8.31 -14.44
CA VAL A 198 14.62 -8.14 -13.41
C VAL A 198 14.11 -8.65 -12.06
N ALA A 199 14.93 -9.47 -11.39
CA ALA A 199 14.65 -9.91 -10.03
C ALA A 199 14.79 -8.72 -9.06
N VAL A 200 13.79 -8.53 -8.21
CA VAL A 200 13.72 -7.46 -7.21
C VAL A 200 13.13 -8.04 -5.93
N ASP A 201 13.97 -8.34 -4.95
CA ASP A 201 13.51 -8.89 -3.68
C ASP A 201 12.63 -7.92 -2.90
N GLY A 202 11.82 -8.43 -1.95
CA GLY A 202 11.07 -7.61 -1.01
C GLY A 202 9.69 -7.17 -1.49
N ALA A 203 9.07 -7.98 -2.35
CA ALA A 203 7.70 -7.81 -2.83
C ALA A 203 7.46 -6.44 -3.50
N PRO A 204 7.96 -6.23 -4.74
CA PRO A 204 7.72 -5.01 -5.49
C PRO A 204 6.23 -4.65 -5.53
N PHE A 205 5.90 -3.41 -5.13
CA PHE A 205 4.51 -2.99 -4.98
C PHE A 205 4.11 -1.92 -5.99
N ASP A 206 4.87 -0.83 -6.05
CA ASP A 206 4.64 0.30 -6.97
C ASP A 206 5.85 0.52 -7.86
N VAL A 207 5.58 1.01 -9.06
CA VAL A 207 6.59 1.43 -10.01
C VAL A 207 6.19 2.74 -10.66
N ALA A 208 7.11 3.69 -10.78
CA ALA A 208 6.87 4.97 -11.42
C ALA A 208 8.13 5.49 -12.11
N PHE A 209 7.97 6.19 -13.23
CA PHE A 209 9.09 6.80 -13.94
C PHE A 209 9.47 8.14 -13.35
N ALA A 210 10.74 8.31 -13.00
CA ALA A 210 11.31 9.59 -12.63
C ALA A 210 11.54 10.48 -13.87
N ALA A 211 11.73 11.76 -13.63
CA ALA A 211 12.03 12.73 -14.71
C ALA A 211 13.33 12.45 -15.47
N SER A 212 14.26 11.69 -14.87
CA SER A 212 15.50 11.20 -15.50
C SER A 212 15.26 10.13 -16.56
N GLY A 213 14.08 9.50 -16.58
CA GLY A 213 13.77 8.32 -17.40
C GLY A 213 14.07 6.99 -16.70
N GLU A 214 14.71 7.02 -15.51
CA GLU A 214 14.84 5.85 -14.66
C GLU A 214 13.49 5.52 -14.01
N ALA A 215 13.28 4.26 -13.61
CA ALA A 215 12.09 3.89 -12.85
C ALA A 215 12.42 3.71 -11.37
N LEU A 216 11.45 4.05 -10.51
CA LEU A 216 11.51 3.86 -9.07
C LEU A 216 10.56 2.73 -8.71
N VAL A 217 11.00 1.78 -7.88
CA VAL A 217 10.21 0.63 -7.45
C VAL A 217 10.20 0.54 -5.94
N THR A 218 9.01 0.58 -5.33
CA THR A 218 8.88 0.39 -3.88
C THR A 218 8.99 -1.08 -3.52
N ARG A 219 9.70 -1.35 -2.43
CA ARG A 219 9.93 -2.70 -1.87
C ARG A 219 9.50 -2.74 -0.41
N PRO A 220 8.22 -2.98 -0.13
CA PRO A 220 7.69 -2.98 1.25
C PRO A 220 8.47 -3.86 2.21
N HIS A 221 8.82 -5.08 1.81
CA HIS A 221 9.53 -6.05 2.66
C HIS A 221 11.05 -5.81 2.77
N ALA A 222 11.59 -4.87 2.00
CA ALA A 222 13.00 -4.47 2.07
C ALA A 222 13.21 -3.07 2.65
N ALA A 223 12.12 -2.37 3.00
CA ALA A 223 12.16 -0.99 3.52
C ALA A 223 12.91 -0.02 2.59
N ALA A 224 12.77 -0.20 1.27
CA ALA A 224 13.58 0.47 0.26
C ALA A 224 12.79 0.84 -1.00
N VAL A 225 13.38 1.74 -1.78
CA VAL A 225 13.02 2.04 -3.16
C VAL A 225 14.23 1.69 -4.04
N ASP A 226 14.03 0.86 -5.05
CA ASP A 226 15.05 0.61 -6.06
C ASP A 226 14.92 1.60 -7.21
N VAL A 227 16.08 2.00 -7.75
CA VAL A 227 16.20 2.76 -8.98
C VAL A 227 16.55 1.78 -10.10
N LEU A 228 15.69 1.66 -11.10
CA LEU A 228 15.86 0.80 -12.25
C LEU A 228 16.31 1.65 -13.46
N GLN A 229 17.37 1.23 -14.11
CA GLN A 229 17.71 1.70 -15.45
C GLN A 229 17.07 0.80 -16.51
N LEU A 230 16.74 1.35 -17.68
CA LEU A 230 16.08 0.60 -18.75
C LEU A 230 17.07 0.02 -19.78
N ASN A 231 18.30 0.50 -19.79
CA ASN A 231 19.33 0.03 -20.73
C ASN A 231 20.73 0.07 -20.11
N PRO A 232 21.31 -1.09 -19.75
CA PRO A 232 20.65 -2.41 -19.66
C PRO A 232 19.56 -2.41 -18.58
N PHE A 233 18.51 -3.24 -18.76
CA PHE A 233 17.42 -3.31 -17.79
C PHE A 233 17.88 -3.96 -16.48
N GLY A 234 17.83 -3.20 -15.39
CA GLY A 234 18.32 -3.70 -14.09
C GLY A 234 18.26 -2.68 -12.99
N VAL A 235 18.46 -3.17 -11.75
CA VAL A 235 18.60 -2.32 -10.56
C VAL A 235 19.95 -1.61 -10.59
N SER A 236 19.94 -0.29 -10.64
CA SER A 236 21.15 0.53 -10.59
C SER A 236 21.51 0.97 -9.18
N HIS A 237 20.51 1.17 -8.32
CA HIS A 237 20.71 1.62 -6.95
C HIS A 237 19.53 1.26 -6.05
N THR A 238 19.77 1.20 -4.71
CA THR A 238 18.74 0.98 -3.69
C THR A 238 18.79 2.11 -2.67
N ILE A 239 17.65 2.78 -2.46
CA ILE A 239 17.48 3.87 -1.50
C ILE A 239 16.67 3.34 -0.30
N ARG A 240 17.26 3.36 0.91
CA ARG A 240 16.54 3.00 2.12
C ARG A 240 15.63 4.13 2.54
N VAL A 241 14.33 3.80 2.75
CA VAL A 241 13.29 4.80 3.09
C VAL A 241 12.52 4.49 4.37
N GLY A 242 12.84 3.38 5.01
CA GLY A 242 12.12 2.90 6.20
C GLY A 242 10.99 1.91 5.90
N PRO A 243 10.32 1.40 6.94
CA PRO A 243 9.37 0.28 6.83
C PRO A 243 8.22 0.54 5.87
N THR A 244 7.89 -0.48 5.11
CA THR A 244 6.69 -0.61 4.28
C THR A 244 6.41 0.58 3.34
N PRO A 245 7.37 0.93 2.44
CA PRO A 245 7.07 1.88 1.37
C PRO A 245 6.02 1.28 0.44
N THR A 246 4.96 2.06 0.12
CA THR A 246 3.86 1.60 -0.74
C THR A 246 3.83 2.34 -2.07
N ARG A 247 3.70 3.67 -2.05
CA ARG A 247 3.65 4.46 -3.29
C ARG A 247 4.90 5.30 -3.46
N VAL A 248 5.32 5.47 -4.71
CA VAL A 248 6.36 6.42 -5.08
C VAL A 248 5.83 7.40 -6.11
N ILE A 249 5.89 8.69 -5.80
CA ILE A 249 5.36 9.78 -6.61
C ILE A 249 6.50 10.69 -7.03
N PRO A 250 7.09 10.50 -8.21
CA PRO A 250 8.10 11.40 -8.74
C PRO A 250 7.50 12.77 -9.09
N THR A 251 8.28 13.83 -8.88
CA THR A 251 7.90 15.17 -9.35
C THR A 251 8.15 15.33 -10.85
N ALA A 252 7.32 16.15 -11.51
CA ALA A 252 7.49 16.42 -12.93
C ALA A 252 8.77 17.21 -13.22
N ARG A 253 9.37 16.98 -14.39
CA ARG A 253 10.63 17.59 -14.84
C ARG A 253 10.63 19.13 -14.90
N ASN A 254 9.46 19.75 -15.00
CA ASN A 254 9.31 21.20 -15.20
C ASN A 254 9.38 22.03 -13.91
N GLY A 255 9.51 21.38 -12.73
CA GLY A 255 9.64 22.05 -11.43
C GLY A 255 11.10 22.18 -10.99
N LYS A 256 11.38 23.16 -10.11
CA LYS A 256 12.69 23.31 -9.45
C LYS A 256 13.16 22.07 -8.66
N ASN A 257 12.27 21.09 -8.48
CA ASN A 257 12.47 19.85 -7.73
C ASN A 257 12.32 18.58 -8.63
N GLY A 258 12.62 18.66 -9.92
CA GLY A 258 12.43 17.55 -10.87
C GLY A 258 13.21 16.25 -10.57
N HIS A 259 14.06 16.27 -9.57
CA HIS A 259 14.80 15.10 -9.05
C HIS A 259 14.28 14.59 -7.70
N VAL A 260 13.13 15.09 -7.24
CA VAL A 260 12.53 14.66 -5.98
C VAL A 260 11.41 13.65 -6.25
N ALA A 261 11.29 12.65 -5.37
CA ALA A 261 10.11 11.80 -5.31
C ALA A 261 9.64 11.66 -3.85
N TYR A 262 8.32 11.50 -3.69
CA TYR A 262 7.67 11.30 -2.41
C TYR A 262 7.30 9.83 -2.27
N VAL A 263 7.56 9.24 -1.10
CA VAL A 263 7.29 7.83 -0.83
C VAL A 263 6.40 7.71 0.39
N THR A 264 5.21 7.12 0.22
CA THR A 264 4.35 6.81 1.38
C THR A 264 4.90 5.60 2.10
N THR A 265 5.00 5.69 3.44
CA THR A 265 5.46 4.59 4.30
C THR A 265 4.35 4.22 5.27
N GLN A 266 3.67 3.09 5.01
CA GLN A 266 2.38 2.75 5.58
C GLN A 266 2.36 2.72 7.11
N PHE A 267 3.42 2.22 7.78
CA PHE A 267 3.41 2.05 9.24
C PHE A 267 4.24 3.08 9.99
N VAL A 268 4.71 4.13 9.33
CA VAL A 268 5.65 5.12 9.92
C VAL A 268 5.04 6.51 10.10
N GLU A 269 3.77 6.68 9.80
CA GLU A 269 3.08 7.98 9.88
C GLU A 269 3.86 9.13 9.21
N ALA A 270 4.49 8.84 8.07
CA ALA A 270 5.28 9.81 7.33
C ALA A 270 5.26 9.57 5.82
N VAL A 271 5.42 10.64 5.07
CA VAL A 271 5.83 10.61 3.66
C VAL A 271 7.32 10.92 3.59
N ARG A 272 8.11 10.02 3.00
CA ARG A 272 9.54 10.21 2.79
C ARG A 272 9.79 11.03 1.54
N ILE A 273 10.88 11.79 1.55
CA ILE A 273 11.35 12.55 0.42
C ILE A 273 12.69 11.96 -0.02
N ILE A 274 12.77 11.51 -1.25
CA ILE A 274 14.01 11.01 -1.85
C ILE A 274 14.49 11.94 -2.96
N ASP A 275 15.80 12.10 -3.03
CA ASP A 275 16.48 12.75 -4.15
C ASP A 275 16.94 11.63 -5.11
N THR A 276 16.39 11.63 -6.31
CA THR A 276 16.65 10.57 -7.31
C THR A 276 18.01 10.71 -7.98
N GLU A 277 18.57 11.92 -8.06
CA GLU A 277 19.93 12.16 -8.58
C GLU A 277 20.99 11.77 -7.55
N ARG A 278 20.84 12.23 -6.30
CA ARG A 278 21.74 11.88 -5.19
C ARG A 278 21.52 10.46 -4.68
N ARG A 279 20.40 9.83 -5.09
CA ARG A 279 20.04 8.45 -4.73
C ARG A 279 19.97 8.23 -3.22
N GLN A 280 19.36 9.16 -2.49
CA GLN A 280 19.26 9.11 -1.03
C GLN A 280 17.96 9.73 -0.51
N MET A 281 17.56 9.31 0.69
CA MET A 281 16.49 9.97 1.42
C MET A 281 16.98 11.31 1.95
N VAL A 282 16.23 12.38 1.66
CA VAL A 282 16.61 13.79 2.02
C VAL A 282 15.62 14.45 2.97
N GLY A 283 14.54 13.77 3.34
CA GLY A 283 13.59 14.33 4.28
C GLY A 283 12.41 13.42 4.58
N SER A 284 11.58 13.89 5.50
CA SER A 284 10.37 13.23 5.95
C SER A 284 9.32 14.26 6.32
N ILE A 285 8.08 14.01 5.96
CA ILE A 285 6.91 14.83 6.32
C ILE A 285 6.02 13.99 7.23
N PRO A 286 5.81 14.38 8.49
CA PRO A 286 4.88 13.68 9.38
C PRO A 286 3.45 13.72 8.81
N VAL A 287 2.82 12.58 8.69
CA VAL A 287 1.44 12.42 8.22
C VAL A 287 0.71 11.47 9.16
N PRO A 288 -0.07 11.97 10.10
CA PRO A 288 -0.81 11.13 11.03
C PRO A 288 -1.75 10.15 10.29
N GLY A 289 -1.81 8.92 10.76
CA GLY A 289 -2.79 7.93 10.32
C GLY A 289 -2.34 6.97 9.22
N HIS A 290 -1.06 6.71 9.08
CA HIS A 290 -0.49 5.69 8.20
C HIS A 290 -0.79 5.94 6.71
N PRO A 291 0.06 6.71 6.02
CA PRO A 291 -0.11 7.02 4.60
C PRO A 291 -0.14 5.75 3.73
N LEU A 292 -1.14 5.65 2.87
CA LEU A 292 -1.35 4.50 1.98
C LEU A 292 -1.03 4.82 0.54
N SER A 293 -1.66 5.86 0.00
CA SER A 293 -1.51 6.29 -1.39
C SER A 293 -1.30 7.78 -1.47
N ALA A 294 -0.77 8.23 -2.60
CA ALA A 294 -0.60 9.65 -2.86
C ALA A 294 -0.77 9.98 -4.34
N ALA A 295 -1.16 11.23 -4.60
CA ALA A 295 -1.19 11.83 -5.93
C ALA A 295 -0.69 13.28 -5.86
N MET A 296 0.09 13.68 -6.85
CA MET A 296 0.63 15.05 -6.96
C MET A 296 -0.32 15.92 -7.77
N SER A 297 -0.56 17.16 -7.33
CA SER A 297 -1.23 18.15 -8.16
C SER A 297 -0.40 18.41 -9.43
N PRO A 298 -1.06 18.73 -10.58
CA PRO A 298 -0.34 18.94 -11.84
C PRO A 298 0.71 20.07 -11.79
N ASP A 299 0.53 21.05 -10.92
CA ASP A 299 1.47 22.14 -10.67
C ASP A 299 2.63 21.76 -9.71
N GLY A 300 2.56 20.58 -9.11
CA GLY A 300 3.56 20.06 -8.16
C GLY A 300 3.55 20.72 -6.78
N HIS A 301 2.58 21.58 -6.47
CA HIS A 301 2.56 22.33 -5.21
C HIS A 301 1.89 21.59 -4.05
N THR A 302 0.99 20.66 -4.35
CA THR A 302 0.26 19.90 -3.34
C THR A 302 0.38 18.41 -3.57
N LEU A 303 0.77 17.69 -2.54
CA LEU A 303 0.71 16.23 -2.50
C LEU A 303 -0.50 15.82 -1.68
N PHE A 304 -1.43 15.09 -2.29
CA PHE A 304 -2.59 14.53 -1.63
C PHE A 304 -2.28 13.10 -1.19
N VAL A 305 -2.62 12.78 0.05
CA VAL A 305 -2.28 11.50 0.68
C VAL A 305 -3.50 10.90 1.34
N THR A 306 -3.83 9.66 1.03
CA THR A 306 -4.83 8.90 1.78
C THR A 306 -4.19 8.15 2.94
N THR A 307 -4.92 8.00 4.03
CA THR A 307 -4.40 7.34 5.24
C THR A 307 -5.30 6.18 5.67
N ASN A 308 -4.75 5.22 6.40
CA ASN A 308 -5.50 4.10 6.97
C ASN A 308 -6.50 4.51 8.07
N GLN A 309 -6.53 5.80 8.43
CA GLN A 309 -7.52 6.37 9.35
C GLN A 309 -8.68 7.07 8.63
N ASP A 310 -8.97 6.66 7.38
CA ASP A 310 -10.06 7.16 6.55
C ASP A 310 -10.00 8.68 6.38
N ARG A 311 -8.78 9.18 6.11
CA ARG A 311 -8.57 10.61 5.83
C ARG A 311 -7.85 10.80 4.51
N LEU A 312 -8.23 11.88 3.86
CA LEU A 312 -7.45 12.51 2.79
C LEU A 312 -6.75 13.73 3.39
N VAL A 313 -5.45 13.82 3.17
CA VAL A 313 -4.56 14.86 3.71
C VAL A 313 -3.92 15.61 2.53
N ALA A 314 -3.91 16.93 2.59
CA ALA A 314 -3.19 17.78 1.64
C ALA A 314 -1.89 18.28 2.27
N ILE A 315 -0.78 18.13 1.56
CA ILE A 315 0.56 18.49 1.98
C ILE A 315 1.10 19.56 1.04
N SER A 316 1.57 20.68 1.57
CA SER A 316 2.34 21.66 0.79
C SER A 316 3.75 21.10 0.54
N THR A 317 4.13 20.93 -0.73
CA THR A 317 5.45 20.44 -1.11
C THR A 317 6.55 21.43 -0.79
N ALA A 318 6.26 22.73 -0.88
CA ALA A 318 7.19 23.81 -0.54
C ALA A 318 7.45 23.95 0.97
N GLN A 319 6.38 23.89 1.78
CA GLN A 319 6.48 24.00 3.25
C GLN A 319 6.82 22.66 3.91
N ARG A 320 6.60 21.53 3.20
CA ARG A 320 6.74 20.16 3.72
C ARG A 320 5.91 19.91 4.98
N THR A 321 4.69 20.43 4.99
CA THR A 321 3.74 20.31 6.10
C THR A 321 2.33 19.97 5.59
N VAL A 322 1.54 19.35 6.45
CA VAL A 322 0.11 19.17 6.24
C VAL A 322 -0.58 20.53 6.30
N VAL A 323 -1.33 20.87 5.25
CA VAL A 323 -2.08 22.13 5.13
C VAL A 323 -3.59 21.95 5.20
N GLY A 324 -4.09 20.73 5.10
CA GLY A 324 -5.51 20.43 5.21
C GLY A 324 -5.79 18.94 5.32
N SER A 325 -6.98 18.58 5.78
CA SER A 325 -7.43 17.18 5.77
C SER A 325 -8.94 17.08 5.85
N THR A 326 -9.50 16.01 5.27
CA THR A 326 -10.93 15.68 5.35
C THR A 326 -11.13 14.19 5.63
N ALA A 327 -12.27 13.85 6.23
CA ALA A 327 -12.66 12.46 6.41
C ALA A 327 -13.23 11.90 5.10
N ILE A 328 -12.86 10.67 4.78
CA ILE A 328 -13.36 9.95 3.61
C ILE A 328 -13.80 8.54 4.03
N PRO A 329 -14.80 7.94 3.36
CA PRO A 329 -15.23 6.59 3.70
C PRO A 329 -14.14 5.56 3.34
N LEU A 330 -13.73 4.73 4.28
CA LEU A 330 -12.86 3.54 4.11
C LEU A 330 -11.91 3.58 2.90
N THR A 331 -10.74 4.14 3.08
CA THR A 331 -9.75 4.40 2.03
C THR A 331 -9.19 3.15 1.37
N SER A 332 -8.86 3.26 0.08
CA SER A 332 -8.03 2.32 -0.69
C SER A 332 -6.56 2.77 -0.69
N PRO A 333 -5.62 1.85 -0.96
CA PRO A 333 -4.23 2.19 -1.21
C PRO A 333 -3.98 2.87 -2.57
N GLN A 334 -5.02 3.36 -3.25
CA GLN A 334 -4.92 4.07 -4.52
C GLN A 334 -5.71 5.39 -4.50
N LEU A 335 -5.19 6.37 -5.24
CA LEU A 335 -5.73 7.71 -5.37
C LEU A 335 -5.27 8.28 -6.71
N THR A 336 -6.16 8.92 -7.46
CA THR A 336 -5.79 9.64 -8.67
C THR A 336 -6.32 11.08 -8.67
N ILE A 337 -5.65 11.95 -9.40
CA ILE A 337 -6.10 13.31 -9.62
C ILE A 337 -6.62 13.46 -11.06
N HIS A 338 -7.73 14.17 -11.21
CA HIS A 338 -8.26 14.54 -12.51
C HIS A 338 -7.24 15.42 -13.28
N PRO A 339 -7.08 15.27 -14.60
CA PRO A 339 -6.10 16.05 -15.38
C PRO A 339 -6.22 17.57 -15.23
N SER A 340 -7.41 18.11 -14.93
CA SER A 340 -7.59 19.54 -14.63
C SER A 340 -6.95 19.99 -13.30
N GLY A 341 -6.52 19.07 -12.45
CA GLY A 341 -6.02 19.36 -11.10
C GLY A 341 -7.12 19.72 -10.09
N ARG A 342 -8.39 19.83 -10.52
CA ARG A 342 -9.48 20.29 -9.65
C ARG A 342 -10.07 19.17 -8.78
N TRP A 343 -10.10 17.93 -9.27
CA TRP A 343 -10.79 16.83 -8.63
C TRP A 343 -9.85 15.70 -8.26
N LEU A 344 -10.03 15.13 -7.11
CA LEU A 344 -9.42 13.87 -6.68
C LEU A 344 -10.47 12.77 -6.75
N LEU A 345 -10.11 11.62 -7.31
CA LEU A 345 -10.95 10.43 -7.35
C LEU A 345 -10.36 9.43 -6.36
N VAL A 346 -11.10 9.15 -5.29
CA VAL A 346 -10.64 8.32 -4.19
C VAL A 346 -11.51 7.09 -4.08
N PRO A 347 -11.00 5.91 -4.43
CA PRO A 347 -11.68 4.65 -4.17
C PRO A 347 -11.87 4.47 -2.67
N CYS A 348 -13.05 4.09 -2.26
CA CYS A 348 -13.38 3.75 -0.89
C CYS A 348 -13.56 2.24 -0.81
N TRP A 349 -12.46 1.56 -0.65
CA TRP A 349 -12.24 0.14 -0.83
C TRP A 349 -13.46 -0.74 -0.48
N ARG A 350 -13.71 -1.03 0.78
CA ARG A 350 -14.82 -1.91 1.21
C ARG A 350 -16.19 -1.25 1.20
N ALA A 351 -16.26 0.04 0.92
CA ALA A 351 -17.54 0.74 0.79
C ALA A 351 -18.15 0.57 -0.61
N GLY A 352 -17.38 0.07 -1.60
CA GLY A 352 -17.84 -0.09 -2.97
C GLY A 352 -18.20 1.21 -3.67
N VAL A 353 -17.59 2.32 -3.24
CA VAL A 353 -17.83 3.65 -3.81
C VAL A 353 -16.52 4.34 -4.18
N ILE A 354 -16.60 5.27 -5.13
CA ILE A 354 -15.53 6.22 -5.43
C ILE A 354 -16.04 7.59 -5.04
N VAL A 355 -15.29 8.34 -4.25
CA VAL A 355 -15.64 9.74 -3.95
C VAL A 355 -14.82 10.69 -4.80
N GLU A 356 -15.48 11.73 -5.30
CA GLU A 356 -14.84 12.87 -5.93
C GLU A 356 -14.70 13.97 -4.88
N VAL A 357 -13.49 14.48 -4.74
CA VAL A 357 -13.15 15.51 -3.77
C VAL A 357 -12.59 16.72 -4.49
N ASP A 358 -13.07 17.90 -4.18
CA ASP A 358 -12.49 19.16 -4.68
C ASP A 358 -11.10 19.35 -4.05
N ALA A 359 -10.08 19.48 -4.89
CA ALA A 359 -8.67 19.51 -4.45
C ALA A 359 -8.33 20.77 -3.63
N SER A 360 -9.07 21.88 -3.82
CA SER A 360 -8.82 23.16 -3.14
C SER A 360 -9.51 23.24 -1.78
N THR A 361 -10.73 22.72 -1.66
CA THR A 361 -11.55 22.79 -0.45
C THR A 361 -11.54 21.52 0.37
N LEU A 362 -11.09 20.40 -0.21
CA LEU A 362 -11.18 19.05 0.33
C LEU A 362 -12.61 18.58 0.61
N ALA A 363 -13.61 19.23 0.00
CA ALA A 363 -15.00 18.83 0.12
C ALA A 363 -15.33 17.66 -0.81
N ILE A 364 -16.07 16.67 -0.32
CA ILE A 364 -16.63 15.60 -1.15
C ILE A 364 -17.76 16.22 -1.98
N THR A 365 -17.64 16.17 -3.29
CA THR A 365 -18.59 16.77 -4.24
C THR A 365 -19.55 15.75 -4.82
N ARG A 366 -19.05 14.55 -5.13
CA ARG A 366 -19.87 13.47 -5.72
C ARG A 366 -19.45 12.10 -5.17
N ARG A 367 -20.36 11.12 -5.34
CA ARG A 367 -20.12 9.71 -5.07
C ARG A 367 -20.54 8.89 -6.27
N PHE A 368 -19.76 7.87 -6.59
CA PHE A 368 -20.05 6.89 -7.64
C PHE A 368 -20.14 5.50 -7.00
N ASP A 369 -21.36 4.93 -7.00
CA ASP A 369 -21.59 3.59 -6.46
C ASP A 369 -21.22 2.55 -7.54
N VAL A 370 -20.14 1.82 -7.29
CA VAL A 370 -19.62 0.79 -8.20
C VAL A 370 -19.76 -0.62 -7.63
N GLY A 371 -19.98 -0.74 -6.33
CA GLY A 371 -20.05 -2.00 -5.62
C GLY A 371 -18.68 -2.68 -5.48
N GLY A 372 -18.67 -3.88 -4.87
CA GLY A 372 -17.47 -4.68 -4.72
C GLY A 372 -16.35 -4.02 -3.91
N VAL A 373 -15.12 -4.29 -4.30
CA VAL A 373 -13.88 -3.84 -3.64
C VAL A 373 -13.03 -3.08 -4.65
N VAL A 374 -13.20 -1.76 -4.72
CA VAL A 374 -12.50 -0.91 -5.69
C VAL A 374 -11.05 -0.73 -5.26
N GLN A 375 -10.12 -1.19 -6.09
CA GLN A 375 -8.68 -1.17 -5.77
C GLN A 375 -7.95 0.00 -6.40
N ASP A 376 -8.16 0.27 -7.67
CA ASP A 376 -7.44 1.30 -8.39
C ASP A 376 -8.35 2.07 -9.34
N VAL A 377 -8.01 3.31 -9.57
CA VAL A 377 -8.73 4.20 -10.49
C VAL A 377 -7.76 5.02 -11.34
N VAL A 378 -8.08 5.16 -12.61
CA VAL A 378 -7.36 6.04 -13.52
C VAL A 378 -8.34 6.90 -14.32
N VAL A 379 -8.03 8.19 -14.46
CA VAL A 379 -8.79 9.12 -15.31
C VAL A 379 -8.11 9.23 -16.66
N ALA A 380 -8.90 9.14 -17.74
CA ALA A 380 -8.39 9.39 -19.07
C ALA A 380 -7.87 10.85 -19.19
N ALA A 381 -6.86 11.07 -20.04
CA ALA A 381 -6.24 12.39 -20.18
C ALA A 381 -7.21 13.49 -20.64
N ASP A 382 -8.30 13.10 -21.33
CA ASP A 382 -9.40 14.03 -21.72
C ASP A 382 -10.30 14.44 -20.55
N GLY A 383 -10.13 13.83 -19.37
CA GLY A 383 -10.95 14.08 -18.18
C GLY A 383 -12.38 13.55 -18.27
N GLN A 384 -12.74 12.82 -19.34
CA GLN A 384 -14.12 12.41 -19.55
C GLN A 384 -14.47 11.05 -18.93
N SER A 385 -13.50 10.16 -18.86
CA SER A 385 -13.73 8.77 -18.41
C SER A 385 -12.88 8.42 -17.20
N LEU A 386 -13.50 7.78 -16.22
CA LEU A 386 -12.86 7.14 -15.08
C LEU A 386 -12.96 5.63 -15.27
N TYR A 387 -11.84 4.97 -15.18
CA TYR A 387 -11.72 3.51 -15.13
C TYR A 387 -11.47 3.07 -13.71
N ALA A 388 -12.17 2.06 -13.22
CA ALA A 388 -12.04 1.56 -11.86
C ALA A 388 -11.88 0.04 -11.83
N ALA A 389 -10.73 -0.42 -11.34
CA ALA A 389 -10.46 -1.84 -11.13
C ALA A 389 -11.09 -2.33 -9.83
N ASN A 390 -11.76 -3.47 -9.92
CA ASN A 390 -12.46 -4.06 -8.79
C ASN A 390 -11.91 -5.46 -8.49
N GLU A 391 -11.48 -5.68 -7.27
CA GLU A 391 -10.97 -6.98 -6.81
C GLU A 391 -12.04 -8.09 -6.88
N ALA A 392 -13.32 -7.72 -6.89
CA ALA A 392 -14.42 -8.66 -7.10
C ALA A 392 -14.52 -9.18 -8.55
N GLY A 393 -13.64 -8.75 -9.46
CA GLY A 393 -13.45 -9.36 -10.77
C GLY A 393 -13.98 -8.59 -11.97
N TRP A 394 -14.02 -7.27 -11.91
CA TRP A 394 -14.45 -6.44 -13.05
C TRP A 394 -13.76 -5.09 -13.15
N LEU A 395 -13.95 -4.42 -14.29
CA LEU A 395 -13.61 -3.01 -14.53
C LEU A 395 -14.90 -2.23 -14.76
N ASP A 396 -15.07 -1.13 -14.04
CA ASP A 396 -16.12 -0.14 -14.30
C ASP A 396 -15.59 1.00 -15.16
N VAL A 397 -16.42 1.50 -16.06
CA VAL A 397 -16.16 2.76 -16.78
C VAL A 397 -17.26 3.76 -16.45
N ILE A 398 -16.86 4.93 -15.97
CA ILE A 398 -17.76 5.98 -15.55
C ILE A 398 -17.47 7.22 -16.42
N HIS A 399 -18.50 7.76 -17.04
CA HIS A 399 -18.45 9.05 -17.71
C HIS A 399 -18.53 10.15 -16.66
N LEU A 400 -17.40 10.80 -16.35
CA LEU A 400 -17.27 11.75 -15.25
C LEU A 400 -18.25 12.93 -15.33
N PRO A 401 -18.45 13.58 -16.49
CA PRO A 401 -19.40 14.72 -16.55
C PRO A 401 -20.81 14.35 -16.11
N SER A 402 -21.34 13.21 -16.55
CA SER A 402 -22.69 12.77 -16.17
C SER A 402 -22.77 11.93 -14.90
N GLY A 403 -21.64 11.41 -14.41
CA GLY A 403 -21.57 10.48 -13.27
C GLY A 403 -22.13 9.08 -13.57
N ARG A 404 -22.50 8.78 -14.84
CA ARG A 404 -23.12 7.50 -15.21
C ARG A 404 -22.07 6.45 -15.51
N ARG A 405 -22.29 5.22 -15.01
CA ARG A 405 -21.55 4.04 -15.46
C ARG A 405 -21.93 3.76 -16.91
N THR A 406 -20.95 3.74 -17.82
CA THR A 406 -21.12 3.53 -19.25
C THR A 406 -20.78 2.10 -19.67
N ALA A 407 -19.92 1.43 -18.90
CA ALA A 407 -19.58 0.03 -19.13
C ALA A 407 -19.16 -0.68 -17.82
N LYS A 408 -19.34 -2.00 -17.81
CA LYS A 408 -18.79 -2.93 -16.83
C LYS A 408 -18.23 -4.12 -17.60
N LEU A 409 -16.95 -4.41 -17.43
CA LEU A 409 -16.27 -5.51 -18.08
C LEU A 409 -15.83 -6.53 -17.02
N GLU A 410 -16.39 -7.74 -17.07
CA GLU A 410 -16.13 -8.80 -16.08
C GLU A 410 -14.95 -9.68 -16.53
N PHE A 411 -14.03 -9.99 -15.60
CA PHE A 411 -12.84 -10.79 -15.84
C PHE A 411 -12.90 -12.16 -15.13
N GLY A 412 -13.82 -12.33 -14.18
CA GLY A 412 -13.91 -13.52 -13.33
C GLY A 412 -12.74 -13.70 -12.35
N THR A 413 -11.86 -12.71 -12.23
CA THR A 413 -10.70 -12.67 -11.31
C THR A 413 -10.41 -11.24 -10.92
N GLY A 414 -9.81 -11.02 -9.74
CA GLY A 414 -9.55 -9.69 -9.20
C GLY A 414 -8.69 -8.81 -10.11
N ALA A 415 -9.22 -7.64 -10.47
CA ALA A 415 -8.48 -6.58 -11.14
C ALA A 415 -7.93 -5.61 -10.10
N LEU A 416 -6.63 -5.25 -10.23
CA LEU A 416 -5.98 -4.40 -9.24
C LEU A 416 -5.32 -3.18 -9.89
N GLY A 417 -4.16 -3.31 -10.51
CA GLY A 417 -3.43 -2.17 -11.08
C GLY A 417 -4.02 -1.70 -12.41
N LEU A 418 -4.17 -0.40 -12.58
CA LEU A 418 -4.63 0.23 -13.82
C LEU A 418 -3.61 1.26 -14.32
N ALA A 419 -3.43 1.33 -15.64
CA ALA A 419 -2.71 2.42 -16.28
C ALA A 419 -3.20 2.64 -17.71
N THR A 420 -3.19 3.89 -18.19
CA THR A 420 -3.39 4.21 -19.61
C THR A 420 -2.04 4.37 -20.30
N SER A 421 -1.92 3.91 -21.56
CA SER A 421 -0.72 4.18 -22.37
C SER A 421 -0.49 5.68 -22.55
N ALA A 422 0.74 6.08 -22.82
CA ALA A 422 1.10 7.49 -23.02
C ALA A 422 0.30 8.15 -24.14
N ASP A 423 -0.03 7.42 -25.20
CA ASP A 423 -0.87 7.86 -26.32
C ASP A 423 -2.38 7.76 -26.04
N GLN A 424 -2.76 7.32 -24.84
CA GLN A 424 -4.16 7.11 -24.43
C GLN A 424 -4.94 6.11 -25.29
N ALA A 425 -4.28 5.29 -26.10
CA ALA A 425 -4.93 4.30 -26.96
C ALA A 425 -5.28 3.02 -26.20
N HIS A 426 -4.50 2.66 -25.17
CA HIS A 426 -4.63 1.42 -24.44
C HIS A 426 -4.86 1.63 -22.96
N LEU A 427 -5.52 0.65 -22.34
CA LEU A 427 -5.68 0.50 -20.90
C LEU A 427 -5.04 -0.84 -20.50
N PHE A 428 -4.14 -0.80 -19.53
CA PHE A 428 -3.50 -1.94 -18.92
C PHE A 428 -4.21 -2.29 -17.62
N VAL A 429 -4.53 -3.56 -17.43
CA VAL A 429 -5.24 -4.07 -16.25
C VAL A 429 -4.46 -5.23 -15.66
N GLY A 430 -3.97 -5.07 -14.44
CA GLY A 430 -3.31 -6.13 -13.68
C GLY A 430 -4.34 -7.10 -13.09
N LEU A 431 -4.31 -8.36 -13.49
CA LEU A 431 -5.12 -9.45 -12.95
C LEU A 431 -4.29 -10.22 -11.92
N LEU A 432 -4.37 -9.78 -10.66
CA LEU A 432 -3.46 -10.17 -9.58
C LEU A 432 -3.37 -11.69 -9.39
N GLU A 433 -4.51 -12.35 -9.13
CA GLU A 433 -4.53 -13.78 -8.84
C GLU A 433 -4.35 -14.64 -10.11
N ALA A 434 -4.63 -14.08 -11.29
CA ALA A 434 -4.42 -14.76 -12.56
C ALA A 434 -2.95 -14.67 -13.05
N GLY A 435 -2.12 -13.81 -12.44
CA GLY A 435 -0.74 -13.59 -12.86
C GLY A 435 -0.63 -13.09 -14.30
N ARG A 436 -1.48 -12.13 -14.68
CA ARG A 436 -1.57 -11.63 -16.06
C ARG A 436 -1.77 -10.13 -16.11
N VAL A 437 -1.35 -9.53 -17.21
CA VAL A 437 -1.72 -8.16 -17.58
C VAL A 437 -2.58 -8.22 -18.82
N LEU A 438 -3.79 -7.68 -18.74
CA LEU A 438 -4.72 -7.54 -19.85
C LEU A 438 -4.49 -6.17 -20.50
N ILE A 439 -4.42 -6.14 -21.82
CA ILE A 439 -4.31 -4.93 -22.63
C ILE A 439 -5.61 -4.74 -23.40
N LEU A 440 -6.31 -3.65 -23.10
CA LEU A 440 -7.53 -3.26 -23.76
C LEU A 440 -7.26 -2.06 -24.67
N GLN A 441 -7.82 -2.06 -25.86
CA GLN A 441 -8.01 -0.80 -26.59
C GLN A 441 -9.03 0.04 -25.81
N ARG A 442 -8.65 1.24 -25.41
CA ARG A 442 -9.47 2.10 -24.55
C ARG A 442 -10.82 2.43 -25.19
N GLN A 443 -10.82 2.75 -26.50
CA GLN A 443 -12.04 2.93 -27.25
C GLN A 443 -12.73 1.59 -27.54
N GLY A 444 -13.89 1.39 -26.96
CA GLY A 444 -14.69 0.17 -27.13
C GLY A 444 -14.28 -0.98 -26.19
N LEU A 445 -13.27 -0.84 -25.36
CA LEU A 445 -12.75 -1.84 -24.40
C LEU A 445 -12.48 -3.19 -25.06
N ILE A 446 -11.87 -3.16 -26.24
CA ILE A 446 -11.57 -4.37 -27.02
C ILE A 446 -10.27 -4.97 -26.52
N GLU A 447 -10.28 -6.26 -26.16
CA GLU A 447 -9.07 -6.99 -25.80
C GLU A 447 -8.08 -7.01 -26.96
N ARG A 448 -6.85 -6.64 -26.69
CA ARG A 448 -5.73 -6.64 -27.67
C ARG A 448 -4.70 -7.72 -27.37
N ALA A 449 -4.40 -7.90 -26.09
CA ALA A 449 -3.48 -8.94 -25.65
C ALA A 449 -3.72 -9.30 -24.19
N VAL A 450 -3.34 -10.52 -23.83
CA VAL A 450 -3.23 -11.00 -22.45
C VAL A 450 -1.80 -11.49 -22.26
N ILE A 451 -1.03 -10.81 -21.41
CA ILE A 451 0.36 -11.15 -21.18
C ILE A 451 0.50 -11.92 -19.87
N PRO A 452 0.94 -13.18 -19.91
CA PRO A 452 1.20 -13.97 -18.71
C PRO A 452 2.48 -13.48 -18.04
N THR A 453 2.36 -12.77 -16.93
CA THR A 453 3.49 -12.31 -16.11
C THR A 453 3.88 -13.34 -15.06
N GLY A 454 2.96 -14.25 -14.74
CA GLY A 454 3.09 -15.09 -13.54
C GLY A 454 2.99 -14.25 -12.26
N GLY A 455 3.19 -14.89 -11.10
CA GLY A 455 3.17 -14.23 -9.81
C GLY A 455 1.93 -13.40 -9.54
N ARG A 456 2.12 -12.21 -8.97
CA ARG A 456 1.05 -11.29 -8.55
C ARG A 456 1.36 -9.86 -9.07
N PRO A 457 0.99 -9.52 -10.33
CA PRO A 457 1.20 -8.19 -10.88
C PRO A 457 0.39 -7.14 -10.10
N ARG A 458 1.08 -6.15 -9.55
CA ARG A 458 0.50 -5.11 -8.69
C ARG A 458 0.19 -3.85 -9.47
N LEU A 459 1.16 -2.96 -9.56
CA LEU A 459 0.99 -1.66 -10.19
C LEU A 459 1.77 -1.60 -11.50
N ILE A 460 1.28 -0.78 -12.39
CA ILE A 460 1.69 -0.71 -13.79
C ILE A 460 2.06 0.72 -14.13
N ALA A 461 3.23 0.93 -14.72
CA ALA A 461 3.69 2.23 -15.18
C ALA A 461 4.04 2.19 -16.67
N PRO A 462 3.26 2.78 -17.55
CA PRO A 462 3.65 3.01 -18.93
C PRO A 462 4.79 4.00 -19.02
N HIS A 463 5.76 3.71 -19.89
CA HIS A 463 6.85 4.63 -20.15
C HIS A 463 6.32 5.93 -20.78
N PRO A 464 6.74 7.12 -20.31
CA PRO A 464 6.21 8.38 -20.80
C PRO A 464 6.41 8.63 -22.32
N ALA A 465 7.48 8.06 -22.88
CA ALA A 465 7.77 8.12 -24.34
C ALA A 465 7.07 7.00 -25.13
N GLY A 466 6.31 6.11 -24.49
CA GLY A 466 5.63 5.00 -25.16
C GLY A 466 6.50 3.76 -25.45
N ASP A 467 7.72 3.70 -24.93
CA ASP A 467 8.71 2.64 -25.23
C ASP A 467 8.51 1.36 -24.39
N GLY A 468 7.37 1.16 -23.79
CA GLY A 468 7.04 -0.04 -23.01
C GLY A 468 6.26 0.25 -21.75
N VAL A 469 6.09 -0.78 -20.95
CA VAL A 469 5.31 -0.74 -19.70
C VAL A 469 6.05 -1.55 -18.64
N LEU A 470 6.22 -0.97 -17.45
CA LEU A 470 6.75 -1.68 -16.31
C LEU A 470 5.62 -2.22 -15.45
N VAL A 471 5.78 -3.43 -14.94
CA VAL A 471 4.85 -4.10 -14.05
C VAL A 471 5.58 -4.56 -12.79
N ALA A 472 5.25 -3.98 -11.66
CA ALA A 472 5.72 -4.46 -10.36
C ALA A 472 5.00 -5.77 -10.00
N ASN A 473 5.73 -6.79 -9.57
CA ASN A 473 5.18 -8.10 -9.23
C ASN A 473 5.60 -8.51 -7.81
N GLU A 474 4.61 -8.71 -6.94
CA GLU A 474 4.86 -9.09 -5.54
C GLU A 474 5.67 -10.38 -5.37
N ALA A 475 5.70 -11.23 -6.40
CA ALA A 475 6.46 -12.47 -6.37
C ALA A 475 8.00 -12.27 -6.49
N GLY A 476 8.47 -11.01 -6.59
CA GLY A 476 9.88 -10.68 -6.49
C GLY A 476 10.56 -10.29 -7.81
N TRP A 477 9.84 -9.63 -8.71
CA TRP A 477 10.44 -9.11 -9.95
C TRP A 477 9.69 -7.89 -10.50
N VAL A 478 10.32 -7.24 -11.48
CA VAL A 478 9.68 -6.25 -12.34
C VAL A 478 9.79 -6.72 -13.78
N ASP A 479 8.68 -6.70 -14.50
CA ASP A 479 8.62 -7.00 -15.94
C ASP A 479 8.63 -5.71 -16.76
N LEU A 480 9.41 -5.71 -17.84
CA LEU A 480 9.33 -4.73 -18.90
C LEU A 480 8.57 -5.36 -20.09
N LEU A 481 7.40 -4.83 -20.38
CA LEU A 481 6.56 -5.23 -21.51
C LEU A 481 6.81 -4.32 -22.70
N ARG A 482 7.03 -4.91 -23.88
CA ARG A 482 7.20 -4.20 -25.18
C ARG A 482 6.45 -4.87 -26.32
#